data_634d7e162a032d4a4b6d8244afef47d7
#
_entry.id   634d7e162a032d4a4b6d8244afef47d7
#
_cell.length_a   1.000
_cell.length_b   1.000
_cell.length_c   1.000
_cell.angle_alpha   90.00
_cell.angle_beta   90.00
_cell.angle_gamma   90.00
#
_symmetry.space_group_name_H-M   'P 1'
#
loop_
_entity.id
_entity.type
_entity.pdbx_description
1 polymer ?
#
loop_
_entity_poly.entity_id
_entity_poly.type
_entity_poly.pdbx_seq_one_letter_code
_entity_poly.pdbx_strand_id
1 'polypeptide(L)'
;MAVNGIIGIKLGMTQVFVEDGTLVGCTVLQAGPCVVVQRRTKENDGYEAAQLGLVEFVKPQRVNKAMTGHFKKANVAPMKVMQEVRIEESKDETKVGDRVLVENFKTGELVDVSGVSKGKGFQGGVKRWHYRGGDASHGSMHHRAPGGIGGSSFPSRVWKNQHFPGHMGNVRVTAKNLKVVKVDTDENLLLVRGSVPGPSGTYIFIRKAKKAK
;
A
#
# COMPACT_ATOMS: atom_id res chain seq x y z
N MET A 1 -2.35 -18.09 12.52
CA MET A 1 -3.43 -17.14 12.22
C MET A 1 -3.50 -16.96 10.71
N ALA A 2 -4.70 -17.09 10.07
CA ALA A 2 -4.87 -16.93 8.62
C ALA A 2 -5.17 -15.49 8.18
N VAL A 3 -4.82 -14.48 9.01
CA VAL A 3 -4.85 -13.10 8.56
C VAL A 3 -3.65 -12.87 7.64
N ASN A 4 -3.89 -12.84 6.33
CA ASN A 4 -2.84 -12.75 5.30
C ASN A 4 -2.30 -11.33 5.08
N GLY A 5 -2.53 -10.39 6.00
CA GLY A 5 -2.09 -9.02 5.86
C GLY A 5 -1.92 -8.30 7.19
N ILE A 6 -1.12 -7.24 7.17
CA ILE A 6 -0.83 -6.39 8.32
C ILE A 6 -0.70 -4.92 7.88
N ILE A 7 -1.08 -4.01 8.76
CA ILE A 7 -0.84 -2.58 8.57
C ILE A 7 0.53 -2.24 9.13
N GLY A 8 1.28 -1.39 8.44
CA GLY A 8 2.58 -0.94 8.90
C GLY A 8 2.89 0.49 8.50
N ILE A 9 4.08 0.93 8.85
CA ILE A 9 4.64 2.25 8.53
C ILE A 9 5.93 2.05 7.76
N LYS A 10 6.11 2.79 6.68
CA LYS A 10 7.39 2.84 5.96
C LYS A 10 8.37 3.70 6.75
N LEU A 11 9.46 3.13 7.24
CA LEU A 11 10.49 3.87 7.94
C LEU A 11 11.49 4.52 6.97
N GLY A 12 12.03 3.75 6.04
CA GLY A 12 13.02 4.24 5.10
C GLY A 12 13.55 3.16 4.19
N MET A 13 14.71 3.43 3.58
CA MET A 13 15.43 2.44 2.77
C MET A 13 16.86 2.29 3.29
N THR A 14 17.38 1.08 3.20
CA THR A 14 18.74 0.71 3.58
C THR A 14 19.29 -0.32 2.61
N GLN A 15 20.52 -0.72 2.84
CA GLN A 15 21.19 -1.80 2.12
C GLN A 15 21.60 -2.88 3.12
N VAL A 16 21.48 -4.14 2.72
CA VAL A 16 21.81 -5.29 3.55
C VAL A 16 22.61 -6.28 2.70
N PHE A 17 23.68 -6.83 3.25
CA PHE A 17 24.35 -7.97 2.67
C PHE A 17 23.57 -9.24 2.97
N VAL A 18 23.28 -10.01 1.95
CA VAL A 18 22.71 -11.36 2.07
C VAL A 18 23.83 -12.37 2.29
N GLU A 19 23.51 -13.58 2.72
CA GLU A 19 24.46 -14.65 2.99
C GLU A 19 25.43 -14.93 1.83
N ASP A 20 24.98 -14.73 0.59
CA ASP A 20 25.79 -14.85 -0.63
C ASP A 20 26.80 -13.69 -0.84
N GLY A 21 26.90 -12.75 0.11
CA GLY A 21 27.73 -11.54 -0.04
C GLY A 21 27.15 -10.49 -0.98
N THR A 22 25.97 -10.72 -1.55
CA THR A 22 25.32 -9.77 -2.47
C THR A 22 24.71 -8.60 -1.68
N LEU A 23 24.99 -7.36 -2.12
CA LEU A 23 24.38 -6.16 -1.56
C LEU A 23 22.98 -5.96 -2.15
N VAL A 24 21.97 -5.92 -1.28
CA VAL A 24 20.58 -5.78 -1.69
C VAL A 24 19.96 -4.51 -1.07
N GLY A 25 19.42 -3.64 -1.93
CA GLY A 25 18.64 -2.47 -1.50
C GLY A 25 17.27 -2.91 -0.96
N CYS A 26 16.98 -2.53 0.28
CA CYS A 26 15.77 -2.93 0.99
C CYS A 26 15.01 -1.71 1.51
N THR A 27 13.69 -1.83 1.59
CA THR A 27 12.85 -0.91 2.36
C THR A 27 12.57 -1.50 3.73
N VAL A 28 12.77 -0.69 4.76
CA VAL A 28 12.46 -1.04 6.16
C VAL A 28 11.04 -0.61 6.46
N LEU A 29 10.23 -1.57 6.89
CA LEU A 29 8.82 -1.40 7.23
C LEU A 29 8.64 -1.79 8.69
N GLN A 30 8.00 -0.95 9.48
CA GLN A 30 7.46 -1.34 10.78
C GLN A 30 6.10 -2.02 10.53
N ALA A 31 6.02 -3.32 10.75
CA ALA A 31 4.85 -4.13 10.46
C ALA A 31 4.07 -4.45 11.75
N GLY A 32 3.10 -3.63 12.07
CA GLY A 32 2.34 -3.74 13.32
C GLY A 32 3.03 -3.09 14.53
N PRO A 33 2.66 -3.50 15.77
CA PRO A 33 1.61 -4.48 16.09
C PRO A 33 0.21 -4.03 15.68
N CYS A 34 -0.62 -4.97 15.22
CA CYS A 34 -2.02 -4.72 14.91
C CYS A 34 -2.94 -5.53 15.82
N VAL A 35 -4.16 -5.03 16.01
CA VAL A 35 -5.21 -5.74 16.80
C VAL A 35 -6.44 -5.89 15.94
N VAL A 36 -7.14 -7.02 16.09
CA VAL A 36 -8.42 -7.28 15.44
C VAL A 36 -9.52 -6.51 16.17
N VAL A 37 -10.08 -5.50 15.50
CA VAL A 37 -11.14 -4.64 16.05
C VAL A 37 -12.51 -5.25 15.79
N GLN A 38 -12.72 -5.86 14.63
CA GLN A 38 -14.00 -6.48 14.27
C GLN A 38 -13.76 -7.70 13.40
N ARG A 39 -14.58 -8.74 13.61
CA ARG A 39 -14.69 -9.92 12.74
C ARG A 39 -15.95 -9.80 11.89
N ARG A 40 -15.81 -9.94 10.57
CA ARG A 40 -16.89 -10.09 9.60
C ARG A 40 -17.13 -11.56 9.33
N THR A 41 -18.38 -11.97 9.31
CA THR A 41 -18.79 -13.36 9.07
C THR A 41 -19.73 -13.45 7.87
N LYS A 42 -19.75 -14.60 7.19
CA LYS A 42 -20.64 -14.83 6.05
C LYS A 42 -22.13 -14.67 6.42
N GLU A 43 -22.50 -15.07 7.63
CA GLU A 43 -23.88 -15.05 8.09
C GLU A 43 -24.43 -13.62 8.24
N ASN A 44 -23.63 -12.72 8.79
CA ASN A 44 -24.06 -11.34 9.08
C ASN A 44 -23.68 -10.33 7.98
N ASP A 45 -22.48 -10.51 7.39
CA ASP A 45 -21.88 -9.51 6.49
C ASP A 45 -21.77 -10.00 5.03
N GLY A 46 -22.04 -11.29 4.78
CA GLY A 46 -21.94 -11.91 3.44
C GLY A 46 -20.53 -12.28 3.02
N TYR A 47 -19.51 -11.99 3.81
CA TYR A 47 -18.10 -12.32 3.55
C TYR A 47 -17.28 -12.45 4.83
N GLU A 48 -16.13 -13.11 4.73
CA GLU A 48 -15.23 -13.28 5.87
C GLU A 48 -14.04 -12.31 5.79
N ALA A 49 -13.89 -11.51 6.85
CA ALA A 49 -12.76 -10.56 6.98
C ALA A 49 -12.50 -10.25 8.46
N ALA A 50 -11.28 -9.80 8.74
CA ALA A 50 -10.92 -9.15 10.00
C ALA A 50 -10.59 -7.69 9.76
N GLN A 51 -11.18 -6.80 10.53
CA GLN A 51 -10.79 -5.41 10.57
C GLN A 51 -9.61 -5.27 11.53
N LEU A 52 -8.45 -4.94 11.00
CA LEU A 52 -7.23 -4.71 11.76
C LEU A 52 -7.10 -3.22 12.08
N GLY A 53 -6.66 -2.90 13.28
CA GLY A 53 -6.23 -1.58 13.69
C GLY A 53 -4.74 -1.57 14.03
N LEU A 54 -3.99 -0.58 13.57
CA LEU A 54 -2.59 -0.39 13.95
C LEU A 54 -2.52 0.22 15.35
N VAL A 55 -1.79 -0.42 16.25
CA VAL A 55 -1.61 0.06 17.63
C VAL A 55 -0.68 1.28 17.61
N GLU A 56 -1.27 2.45 17.73
CA GLU A 56 -0.59 3.73 17.78
C GLU A 56 -1.32 4.62 18.80
N PHE A 57 -0.58 5.41 19.56
CA PHE A 57 -1.20 6.32 20.53
C PHE A 57 -2.03 7.39 19.82
N VAL A 58 -3.30 7.44 20.16
CA VAL A 58 -4.25 8.46 19.67
C VAL A 58 -4.80 9.28 20.83
N LYS A 59 -4.66 10.60 20.76
CA LYS A 59 -5.24 11.49 21.77
C LYS A 59 -6.75 11.31 21.82
N PRO A 60 -7.39 11.06 22.98
CA PRO A 60 -8.84 10.80 23.08
C PRO A 60 -9.71 11.90 22.47
N GLN A 61 -9.27 13.16 22.56
CA GLN A 61 -9.94 14.32 21.97
C GLN A 61 -10.09 14.27 20.44
N ARG A 62 -9.26 13.47 19.74
CA ARG A 62 -9.30 13.30 18.29
C ARG A 62 -10.22 12.16 17.84
N VAL A 63 -10.79 11.43 18.79
CA VAL A 63 -11.67 10.28 18.50
C VAL A 63 -13.12 10.73 18.68
N ASN A 64 -13.93 10.63 17.62
CA ASN A 64 -15.34 10.97 17.69
C ASN A 64 -16.13 9.92 18.49
N LYS A 65 -17.34 10.27 18.95
CA LYS A 65 -18.20 9.41 19.78
C LYS A 65 -18.54 8.08 19.10
N ALA A 66 -18.77 8.09 17.76
CA ALA A 66 -19.07 6.89 17.00
C ALA A 66 -17.89 5.90 17.00
N MET A 67 -16.67 6.37 16.75
CA MET A 67 -15.46 5.55 16.79
C MET A 67 -15.16 5.07 18.22
N THR A 68 -15.39 5.92 19.24
CA THR A 68 -15.26 5.50 20.63
C THR A 68 -16.21 4.33 20.95
N GLY A 69 -17.44 4.38 20.47
CA GLY A 69 -18.41 3.27 20.62
C GLY A 69 -17.93 1.99 19.93
N HIS A 70 -17.39 2.12 18.71
CA HIS A 70 -16.84 1.01 17.95
C HIS A 70 -15.68 0.30 18.69
N PHE A 71 -14.71 1.05 19.17
CA PHE A 71 -13.57 0.48 19.93
C PHE A 71 -13.99 -0.07 21.29
N LYS A 72 -14.96 0.58 21.99
CA LYS A 72 -15.51 0.07 23.25
C LYS A 72 -16.18 -1.30 23.07
N LYS A 73 -16.94 -1.51 21.96
CA LYS A 73 -17.55 -2.80 21.65
C LYS A 73 -16.53 -3.92 21.51
N ALA A 74 -15.35 -3.58 20.94
CA ALA A 74 -14.24 -4.51 20.77
C ALA A 74 -13.32 -4.62 22.02
N ASN A 75 -13.56 -3.80 23.04
CA ASN A 75 -12.71 -3.67 24.24
C ASN A 75 -11.23 -3.39 23.92
N VAL A 76 -10.99 -2.54 22.91
CA VAL A 76 -9.64 -2.14 22.46
C VAL A 76 -9.45 -0.63 22.55
N ALA A 77 -8.18 -0.21 22.65
CA ALA A 77 -7.85 1.23 22.62
C ALA A 77 -8.17 1.84 21.24
N PRO A 78 -8.51 3.14 21.17
CA PRO A 78 -8.72 3.83 19.92
C PRO A 78 -7.49 3.80 19.00
N MET A 79 -7.69 3.54 17.72
CA MET A 79 -6.65 3.45 16.71
C MET A 79 -6.92 4.42 15.57
N LYS A 80 -5.85 4.95 14.96
CA LYS A 80 -5.94 5.94 13.89
C LYS A 80 -6.20 5.32 12.53
N VAL A 81 -5.56 4.19 12.26
CA VAL A 81 -5.63 3.52 10.97
C VAL A 81 -6.25 2.15 11.16
N MET A 82 -7.29 1.88 10.39
CA MET A 82 -7.95 0.59 10.33
C MET A 82 -8.10 0.16 8.89
N GLN A 83 -7.97 -1.15 8.63
CA GLN A 83 -8.18 -1.74 7.33
C GLN A 83 -8.71 -3.16 7.45
N GLU A 84 -9.63 -3.53 6.56
CA GLU A 84 -10.13 -4.89 6.47
C GLU A 84 -9.19 -5.78 5.66
N VAL A 85 -9.00 -6.98 6.16
CA VAL A 85 -8.24 -8.05 5.53
C VAL A 85 -9.16 -9.24 5.37
N ARG A 86 -9.30 -9.73 4.14
CA ARG A 86 -10.06 -10.96 3.91
C ARG A 86 -9.33 -12.14 4.54
N ILE A 87 -10.07 -12.99 5.18
CA ILE A 87 -9.60 -14.25 5.74
C ILE A 87 -9.92 -15.33 4.73
N GLU A 88 -8.97 -16.21 4.43
CA GLU A 88 -9.21 -17.39 3.62
C GLU A 88 -9.99 -18.40 4.45
N GLU A 89 -11.03 -18.95 3.82
CA GLU A 89 -12.03 -19.79 4.47
C GLU A 89 -11.40 -20.97 5.23
N SER A 90 -12.02 -21.32 6.30
CA SER A 90 -12.01 -22.62 6.98
C SER A 90 -10.99 -22.92 8.09
N LYS A 91 -10.02 -22.10 8.45
CA LYS A 91 -9.03 -22.51 9.46
C LYS A 91 -8.75 -21.54 10.60
N ASP A 92 -9.39 -20.37 10.65
CA ASP A 92 -9.02 -19.36 11.64
C ASP A 92 -10.15 -18.98 12.58
N GLU A 93 -9.94 -19.33 13.80
CA GLU A 93 -10.63 -18.80 14.98
C GLU A 93 -10.09 -17.40 15.37
N THR A 94 -9.80 -16.52 14.41
CA THR A 94 -9.38 -15.15 14.73
C THR A 94 -10.50 -14.43 15.48
N LYS A 95 -10.24 -14.06 16.73
CA LYS A 95 -11.20 -13.39 17.62
C LYS A 95 -10.93 -11.88 17.67
N VAL A 96 -11.96 -11.13 18.04
CA VAL A 96 -11.80 -9.70 18.35
C VAL A 96 -10.88 -9.56 19.55
N GLY A 97 -9.88 -8.66 19.45
CA GLY A 97 -8.85 -8.45 20.46
C GLY A 97 -7.53 -9.20 20.18
N ASP A 98 -7.51 -10.15 19.25
CA ASP A 98 -6.28 -10.87 18.90
C ASP A 98 -5.23 -9.93 18.32
N ARG A 99 -3.96 -10.18 18.65
CA ARG A 99 -2.82 -9.42 18.14
C ARG A 99 -2.26 -10.08 16.88
N VAL A 100 -2.02 -9.27 15.87
CA VAL A 100 -1.36 -9.67 14.62
C VAL A 100 0.03 -9.02 14.59
N LEU A 101 1.07 -9.84 14.58
CA LEU A 101 2.47 -9.44 14.64
C LEU A 101 3.20 -9.78 13.33
N VAL A 102 4.42 -9.28 13.20
CA VAL A 102 5.30 -9.51 12.04
C VAL A 102 5.66 -10.99 11.84
N GLU A 103 5.57 -11.82 12.88
CA GLU A 103 5.87 -13.27 12.86
C GLU A 103 5.06 -14.06 11.81
N ASN A 104 3.94 -13.49 11.35
CA ASN A 104 3.14 -14.08 10.26
C ASN A 104 3.89 -14.16 8.93
N PHE A 105 4.98 -13.40 8.78
CA PHE A 105 5.80 -13.36 7.56
C PHE A 105 7.12 -14.09 7.78
N LYS A 106 7.58 -14.79 6.76
CA LYS A 106 8.84 -15.55 6.79
C LYS A 106 9.86 -14.95 5.84
N THR A 107 11.14 -15.05 6.18
CA THR A 107 12.24 -14.69 5.27
C THR A 107 12.15 -15.51 3.99
N GLY A 108 12.33 -14.83 2.85
CA GLY A 108 12.20 -15.44 1.52
C GLY A 108 10.77 -15.45 0.95
N GLU A 109 9.73 -15.21 1.76
CA GLU A 109 8.35 -15.13 1.32
C GLU A 109 8.12 -13.91 0.40
N LEU A 110 7.16 -14.01 -0.52
CA LEU A 110 6.75 -12.90 -1.39
C LEU A 110 5.57 -12.16 -0.79
N VAL A 111 5.66 -10.84 -0.78
CA VAL A 111 4.62 -9.96 -0.24
C VAL A 111 4.23 -8.88 -1.24
N ASP A 112 2.98 -8.47 -1.19
CA ASP A 112 2.43 -7.31 -1.90
C ASP A 112 2.31 -6.15 -0.90
N VAL A 113 2.88 -4.99 -1.24
CA VAL A 113 2.82 -3.81 -0.38
C VAL A 113 2.05 -2.70 -1.07
N SER A 114 0.93 -2.30 -0.47
CA SER A 114 0.08 -1.21 -0.94
C SER A 114 0.32 0.04 -0.12
N GLY A 115 0.45 1.18 -0.77
CA GLY A 115 0.61 2.47 -0.12
C GLY A 115 0.17 3.61 -1.02
N VAL A 116 0.09 4.81 -0.47
CA VAL A 116 -0.21 6.01 -1.23
C VAL A 116 1.09 6.57 -1.81
N SER A 117 1.15 6.71 -3.12
CA SER A 117 2.33 7.22 -3.84
C SER A 117 2.57 8.70 -3.55
N LYS A 118 3.82 9.15 -3.69
CA LYS A 118 4.16 10.57 -3.55
C LYS A 118 3.37 11.41 -4.55
N GLY A 119 2.70 12.46 -4.08
CA GLY A 119 2.02 13.43 -4.95
C GLY A 119 3.00 14.18 -5.84
N LYS A 120 2.63 14.40 -7.09
CA LYS A 120 3.42 15.16 -8.09
C LYS A 120 2.65 16.36 -8.63
N GLY A 121 1.46 16.63 -8.09
CA GLY A 121 0.58 17.71 -8.55
C GLY A 121 0.05 17.48 -9.96
N PHE A 122 -0.26 18.56 -10.67
CA PHE A 122 -0.70 18.54 -12.05
C PHE A 122 0.52 18.36 -12.97
N GLN A 123 0.52 17.34 -13.82
CA GLN A 123 1.65 17.02 -14.70
C GLN A 123 1.20 16.96 -16.16
N GLY A 124 2.10 17.42 -17.06
CA GLY A 124 1.94 17.31 -18.50
C GLY A 124 2.12 15.89 -19.04
N GLY A 125 1.81 15.70 -20.33
CA GLY A 125 1.85 14.40 -20.99
C GLY A 125 3.23 13.73 -20.97
N VAL A 126 4.30 14.50 -21.07
CA VAL A 126 5.67 13.96 -21.06
C VAL A 126 5.97 13.25 -19.73
N LYS A 127 5.69 13.86 -18.58
CA LYS A 127 5.98 13.24 -17.26
C LYS A 127 4.92 12.21 -16.85
N ARG A 128 3.66 12.48 -17.17
CA ARG A 128 2.55 11.63 -16.71
C ARG A 128 2.42 10.35 -17.54
N TRP A 129 2.60 10.46 -18.88
CA TRP A 129 2.33 9.39 -19.83
C TRP A 129 3.55 9.00 -20.67
N HIS A 130 4.73 9.59 -20.38
CA HIS A 130 5.99 9.33 -21.09
C HIS A 130 5.94 9.67 -22.58
N TYR A 131 5.20 10.73 -22.95
CA TYR A 131 5.20 11.23 -24.32
C TYR A 131 6.60 11.70 -24.72
N ARG A 132 6.99 11.39 -25.96
CA ARG A 132 8.30 11.75 -26.51
C ARG A 132 8.47 13.26 -26.64
N GLY A 133 7.39 13.96 -27.01
CA GLY A 133 7.47 15.37 -27.41
C GLY A 133 8.02 15.53 -28.84
N GLY A 134 8.37 16.74 -29.23
CA GLY A 134 9.02 17.06 -30.50
C GLY A 134 10.52 17.25 -30.35
N ASP A 135 11.19 17.53 -31.48
CA ASP A 135 12.64 17.73 -31.52
C ASP A 135 13.08 18.95 -30.73
N ALA A 136 14.27 18.91 -30.17
CA ALA A 136 14.84 20.03 -29.41
C ALA A 136 15.43 21.14 -30.29
N SER A 137 15.76 20.84 -31.56
CA SER A 137 16.38 21.70 -32.52
C SER A 137 15.76 21.55 -33.91
N HIS A 138 16.44 21.96 -34.97
CA HIS A 138 15.99 21.91 -36.36
C HIS A 138 14.68 22.67 -36.63
N GLY A 139 14.47 23.80 -35.95
CA GLY A 139 13.30 24.66 -36.14
C GLY A 139 12.00 24.14 -35.55
N SER A 140 12.06 23.13 -34.68
CA SER A 140 10.86 22.60 -34.00
C SER A 140 10.24 23.70 -33.13
N MET A 141 8.92 23.87 -33.25
CA MET A 141 8.12 24.76 -32.38
C MET A 141 7.34 24.01 -31.30
N HIS A 142 7.45 22.66 -31.27
CA HIS A 142 6.68 21.77 -30.36
C HIS A 142 7.61 20.88 -29.56
N HIS A 143 8.20 21.39 -28.48
CA HIS A 143 9.16 20.63 -27.68
C HIS A 143 8.48 19.65 -26.73
N ARG A 144 7.43 20.09 -26.04
CA ARG A 144 6.74 19.29 -25.00
C ARG A 144 5.23 19.11 -25.23
N ALA A 145 4.75 19.54 -26.38
CA ALA A 145 3.34 19.39 -26.75
C ALA A 145 2.97 17.90 -27.00
N PRO A 146 1.73 17.49 -26.71
CA PRO A 146 1.29 16.10 -26.92
C PRO A 146 1.19 15.71 -28.40
N GLY A 147 1.18 16.66 -29.34
CA GLY A 147 0.92 16.43 -30.76
C GLY A 147 -0.57 16.38 -31.06
N GLY A 148 -0.97 15.56 -32.01
CA GLY A 148 -2.37 15.38 -32.39
C GLY A 148 -3.21 14.75 -31.24
N ILE A 149 -4.42 15.26 -31.07
CA ILE A 149 -5.35 14.78 -30.04
C ILE A 149 -6.52 13.96 -30.61
N GLY A 150 -6.58 13.79 -31.91
CA GLY A 150 -7.60 13.04 -32.63
C GLY A 150 -7.56 13.34 -34.13
N GLY A 151 -8.49 12.71 -34.87
CA GLY A 151 -8.76 13.00 -36.26
C GLY A 151 -9.44 14.38 -36.42
N SER A 152 -9.68 14.81 -37.66
CA SER A 152 -10.33 16.09 -37.97
C SER A 152 -11.87 16.00 -37.84
N SER A 153 -12.59 16.18 -38.97
CA SER A 153 -14.05 16.23 -39.01
C SER A 153 -14.73 14.95 -38.52
N PHE A 154 -14.09 13.83 -38.68
CA PHE A 154 -14.55 12.56 -38.15
C PHE A 154 -13.50 12.03 -37.16
N PRO A 155 -13.86 11.67 -35.90
CA PRO A 155 -15.19 11.58 -35.26
C PRO A 155 -15.68 12.89 -34.63
N SER A 156 -15.08 14.04 -34.88
CA SER A 156 -15.41 15.37 -34.31
C SER A 156 -15.39 15.42 -32.78
N ARG A 157 -14.63 14.55 -32.16
CA ARG A 157 -14.46 14.47 -30.69
C ARG A 157 -13.11 13.86 -30.33
N VAL A 158 -12.69 14.10 -29.10
CA VAL A 158 -11.58 13.36 -28.47
C VAL A 158 -12.17 12.12 -27.78
N TRP A 159 -11.54 10.97 -28.04
CA TRP A 159 -12.00 9.71 -27.45
C TRP A 159 -11.83 9.70 -25.91
N LYS A 160 -12.72 8.95 -25.24
CA LYS A 160 -12.55 8.66 -23.82
C LYS A 160 -11.23 7.91 -23.58
N ASN A 161 -10.63 8.11 -22.41
CA ASN A 161 -9.34 7.52 -22.01
C ASN A 161 -8.12 8.05 -22.77
N GLN A 162 -8.25 9.14 -23.57
CA GLN A 162 -7.09 9.82 -24.15
C GLN A 162 -6.17 10.32 -23.03
N HIS A 163 -4.87 10.13 -23.22
CA HIS A 163 -3.84 10.48 -22.24
C HIS A 163 -3.55 12.00 -22.25
N PHE A 164 -4.20 12.73 -21.37
CA PHE A 164 -4.02 14.16 -21.20
C PHE A 164 -3.25 14.53 -19.93
N PRO A 165 -2.79 15.80 -19.81
CA PRO A 165 -2.31 16.35 -18.55
C PRO A 165 -3.34 16.18 -17.43
N GLY A 166 -2.87 16.12 -16.20
CA GLY A 166 -3.76 16.00 -15.04
C GLY A 166 -3.00 15.62 -13.76
N HIS A 167 -3.75 15.36 -12.72
CA HIS A 167 -3.20 14.95 -11.42
C HIS A 167 -2.37 13.68 -11.54
N MET A 168 -1.18 13.69 -10.94
CA MET A 168 -0.27 12.55 -10.88
C MET A 168 0.20 12.29 -9.44
N GLY A 169 0.29 11.03 -9.06
CA GLY A 169 0.65 10.64 -7.70
C GLY A 169 -0.50 10.84 -6.70
N ASN A 170 -0.21 10.69 -5.41
CA ASN A 170 -1.19 10.69 -4.31
C ASN A 170 -2.35 9.71 -4.55
N VAL A 171 -2.05 8.58 -5.14
CA VAL A 171 -2.99 7.49 -5.44
C VAL A 171 -2.49 6.21 -4.80
N ARG A 172 -3.41 5.30 -4.44
CA ARG A 172 -3.04 4.00 -3.90
C ARG A 172 -2.42 3.14 -5.00
N VAL A 173 -1.20 2.68 -4.75
CA VAL A 173 -0.42 1.81 -5.65
C VAL A 173 0.04 0.59 -4.87
N THR A 174 0.11 -0.55 -5.52
CA THR A 174 0.60 -1.79 -4.93
C THR A 174 1.88 -2.24 -5.66
N ALA A 175 2.97 -2.34 -4.92
CA ALA A 175 4.17 -3.04 -5.36
C ALA A 175 3.97 -4.53 -5.07
N LYS A 176 3.98 -5.34 -6.12
CA LYS A 176 3.69 -6.78 -6.03
C LYS A 176 4.97 -7.62 -5.97
N ASN A 177 4.86 -8.79 -5.34
CA ASN A 177 5.90 -9.83 -5.33
C ASN A 177 7.26 -9.33 -4.80
N LEU A 178 7.26 -8.51 -3.75
CA LEU A 178 8.49 -8.10 -3.08
C LEU A 178 8.97 -9.25 -2.18
N LYS A 179 10.25 -9.62 -2.29
CA LYS A 179 10.84 -10.68 -1.46
C LYS A 179 11.18 -10.13 -0.07
N VAL A 180 10.76 -10.83 0.97
CA VAL A 180 11.16 -10.55 2.35
C VAL A 180 12.62 -10.96 2.53
N VAL A 181 13.47 -10.02 2.94
CA VAL A 181 14.91 -10.24 3.16
C VAL A 181 15.20 -10.65 4.59
N LYS A 182 14.60 -9.92 5.55
CA LYS A 182 14.76 -10.18 6.98
C LYS A 182 13.49 -9.81 7.72
N VAL A 183 13.20 -10.56 8.78
CA VAL A 183 12.13 -10.29 9.75
C VAL A 183 12.78 -10.10 11.11
N ASP A 184 12.46 -9.03 11.80
CA ASP A 184 12.87 -8.75 13.17
C ASP A 184 11.62 -8.71 14.04
N THR A 185 11.49 -9.67 14.93
CA THR A 185 10.33 -9.85 15.80
C THR A 185 10.34 -8.90 16.99
N ASP A 186 11.53 -8.52 17.48
CA ASP A 186 11.68 -7.70 18.68
C ASP A 186 11.21 -6.26 18.43
N GLU A 187 11.60 -5.70 17.29
CA GLU A 187 11.22 -4.34 16.87
C GLU A 187 10.03 -4.31 15.91
N ASN A 188 9.43 -5.46 15.56
CA ASN A 188 8.38 -5.60 14.54
C ASN A 188 8.78 -5.02 13.17
N LEU A 189 10.03 -5.25 12.75
CA LEU A 189 10.54 -4.77 11.47
C LEU A 189 10.49 -5.86 10.40
N LEU A 190 10.09 -5.44 9.21
CA LEU A 190 10.07 -6.26 8.00
C LEU A 190 10.91 -5.57 6.92
N LEU A 191 11.99 -6.20 6.51
CA LEU A 191 12.84 -5.72 5.42
C LEU A 191 12.42 -6.39 4.13
N VAL A 192 11.96 -5.60 3.15
CA VAL A 192 11.55 -6.07 1.83
C VAL A 192 12.50 -5.58 0.75
N ARG A 193 12.86 -6.44 -0.20
CA ARG A 193 13.73 -6.10 -1.32
C ARG A 193 13.06 -5.09 -2.24
N GLY A 194 13.75 -3.99 -2.54
CA GLY A 194 13.30 -2.98 -3.50
C GLY A 194 12.52 -1.83 -2.87
N SER A 195 11.80 -1.08 -3.69
CA SER A 195 11.09 0.13 -3.30
C SER A 195 9.64 -0.13 -2.97
N VAL A 196 9.11 0.63 -1.99
CA VAL A 196 7.71 0.62 -1.56
C VAL A 196 7.09 1.98 -1.82
N PRO A 197 5.81 2.05 -2.26
CA PRO A 197 5.12 3.33 -2.50
C PRO A 197 5.11 4.26 -1.28
N GLY A 198 5.16 5.55 -1.54
CA GLY A 198 5.03 6.61 -0.54
C GLY A 198 6.35 7.13 0.05
N PRO A 199 6.32 8.27 0.75
CA PRO A 199 7.43 8.79 1.54
C PRO A 199 7.62 7.98 2.83
N SER A 200 8.72 8.22 3.56
CA SER A 200 8.90 7.69 4.92
C SER A 200 7.84 8.29 5.86
N GLY A 201 7.42 7.50 6.85
CA GLY A 201 6.37 7.86 7.79
C GLY A 201 4.93 7.62 7.27
N THR A 202 4.74 7.08 6.05
CA THR A 202 3.41 6.78 5.54
C THR A 202 2.94 5.39 5.94
N TYR A 203 1.62 5.29 6.13
CA TYR A 203 0.98 4.01 6.37
C TYR A 203 0.94 3.18 5.09
N ILE A 204 1.23 1.91 5.26
CA ILE A 204 1.23 0.91 4.20
C ILE A 204 0.44 -0.31 4.64
N PHE A 205 -0.01 -1.07 3.67
CA PHE A 205 -0.67 -2.35 3.89
C PHE A 205 0.15 -3.46 3.24
N ILE A 206 0.58 -4.43 4.04
CA ILE A 206 1.41 -5.56 3.63
C ILE A 206 0.52 -6.80 3.62
N ARG A 207 0.55 -7.58 2.57
CA ARG A 207 -0.14 -8.87 2.48
C ARG A 207 0.74 -9.91 1.82
N LYS A 208 0.50 -11.18 2.11
CA LYS A 208 1.13 -12.28 1.38
C LYS A 208 0.72 -12.24 -0.09
N ALA A 209 1.65 -12.49 -1.00
CA ALA A 209 1.35 -12.50 -2.42
C ALA A 209 0.43 -13.68 -2.77
N LYS A 210 -0.63 -13.44 -3.55
CA LYS A 210 -1.60 -14.50 -3.93
C LYS A 210 -1.03 -15.54 -4.88
N LYS A 211 -0.03 -15.17 -5.69
CA LYS A 211 0.69 -16.08 -6.60
C LYS A 211 2.17 -15.72 -6.55
N ALA A 212 2.97 -16.59 -5.97
CA ALA A 212 4.38 -16.66 -6.30
C ALA A 212 4.49 -17.27 -7.71
N LYS A 213 5.00 -16.48 -8.66
CA LYS A 213 5.46 -17.06 -9.93
C LYS A 213 6.93 -17.39 -9.79
#